data_0edf7bed204a89004a24c3586399b2e2
#
_entry.id   0edf7bed204a89004a24c3586399b2e2
#
_cell.length_a   1.000
_cell.length_b   1.000
_cell.length_c   1.000
_cell.angle_alpha   90.00
_cell.angle_beta   90.00
_cell.angle_gamma   90.00
#
_symmetry.space_group_name_H-M   'P 1'
#
loop_
_entity.id
_entity.type
_entity.pdbx_description
1 polymer ?
#
loop_
_entity_poly.entity_id
_entity_poly.type
_entity_poly.pdbx_seq_one_letter_code
_entity_poly.pdbx_strand_id
1 'polypeptide(L)'
;EAPENETPIPINIESYFENTYDSYNDPKTGTDSRVKGKLYPHYMSFPVNYQQEEMWVQVYVPVMEAISKGSGLQYARFQFDWNTLKKVSDETKIESSVTTQQDKQTTTTAKESQVKKTTTRKSKLNIKKLEDGIYSISGKMLKTDKKTESMANEAINHKIKLTVKNGKYDITLDFKGLNISSSYGYLSKIKYFTNTYKIDQYKVPTGSLKNVTVDSYQKDTKGKKVRDFYGSDYPDQVTFPLISKAKNDGYMPLQVFVPIMDAISPGSGTQAVYLKLDLNSIKAVKNSKEFVSNDKNTGKSSTT
;
A
#
# COMPACT_ATOMS: atom_id res chain seq x y z
N GLU A 1 -19.67 -6.54 17.48
CA GLU A 1 -20.24 -6.41 16.12
C GLU A 1 -20.69 -4.97 15.90
N ALA A 2 -20.72 -4.50 14.65
CA ALA A 2 -21.18 -3.16 14.35
C ALA A 2 -22.68 -3.01 14.65
N PRO A 3 -23.14 -1.87 15.21
CA PRO A 3 -24.52 -1.66 15.60
C PRO A 3 -25.40 -1.29 14.39
N GLU A 4 -25.63 -2.24 13.51
CA GLU A 4 -26.33 -2.02 12.22
C GLU A 4 -27.79 -1.56 12.38
N ASN A 5 -28.40 -1.82 13.54
CA ASN A 5 -29.80 -1.50 13.82
C ASN A 5 -30.01 -0.22 14.65
N GLU A 6 -28.94 0.49 14.99
CA GLU A 6 -29.03 1.73 15.75
C GLU A 6 -29.05 2.95 14.84
N THR A 7 -29.78 3.98 15.23
CA THR A 7 -29.80 5.27 14.52
C THR A 7 -28.57 6.08 14.90
N PRO A 8 -27.66 6.39 13.94
CA PRO A 8 -26.47 7.17 14.26
C PRO A 8 -26.81 8.60 14.71
N ILE A 9 -26.10 9.08 15.72
CA ILE A 9 -26.17 10.47 16.15
C ILE A 9 -25.22 11.29 15.28
N PRO A 10 -25.67 12.41 14.67
CA PRO A 10 -24.79 13.24 13.86
C PRO A 10 -23.61 13.80 14.66
N ILE A 11 -22.42 13.71 14.08
CA ILE A 11 -21.20 14.30 14.64
C ILE A 11 -21.17 15.80 14.32
N ASN A 12 -20.74 16.62 15.30
CA ASN A 12 -20.55 18.04 15.08
C ASN A 12 -19.28 18.29 14.25
N ILE A 13 -19.39 19.09 13.18
CA ILE A 13 -18.26 19.47 12.33
C ILE A 13 -17.82 20.87 12.72
N GLU A 14 -16.64 20.96 13.33
CA GLU A 14 -16.06 22.23 13.81
C GLU A 14 -15.47 23.06 12.69
N SER A 15 -14.88 22.40 11.69
CA SER A 15 -14.32 23.08 10.53
C SER A 15 -14.26 22.15 9.30
N TYR A 16 -14.10 22.77 8.16
CA TYR A 16 -13.97 22.11 6.86
C TYR A 16 -12.65 22.45 6.21
N PHE A 17 -12.16 21.60 5.32
CA PHE A 17 -11.03 21.94 4.47
C PHE A 17 -11.44 23.07 3.52
N GLU A 18 -10.60 24.09 3.40
CA GLU A 18 -10.83 25.20 2.50
C GLU A 18 -10.83 24.73 1.03
N ASN A 19 -11.81 25.21 0.28
CA ASN A 19 -11.93 24.96 -1.17
C ASN A 19 -11.99 23.48 -1.59
N THR A 20 -12.32 22.59 -0.67
CA THR A 20 -12.50 21.17 -0.99
C THR A 20 -13.96 20.80 -0.95
N TYR A 21 -14.51 20.49 -2.12
CA TYR A 21 -15.90 20.08 -2.29
C TYR A 21 -15.96 18.69 -2.86
N ASP A 22 -16.91 17.90 -2.40
CA ASP A 22 -17.21 16.64 -3.05
C ASP A 22 -17.84 16.90 -4.43
N SER A 23 -17.13 16.49 -5.47
CA SER A 23 -17.56 16.59 -6.86
C SER A 23 -17.98 15.24 -7.43
N TYR A 24 -18.08 14.22 -6.58
CA TYR A 24 -18.36 12.88 -7.03
C TYR A 24 -19.73 12.78 -7.73
N ASN A 25 -19.71 12.20 -8.93
CA ASN A 25 -20.89 11.84 -9.69
C ASN A 25 -20.93 10.33 -9.88
N ASP A 26 -22.00 9.68 -9.44
CA ASP A 26 -22.24 8.27 -9.74
C ASP A 26 -22.39 8.11 -11.27
N PRO A 27 -21.55 7.30 -11.93
CA PRO A 27 -21.62 7.09 -13.38
C PRO A 27 -22.93 6.47 -13.85
N LYS A 28 -23.70 5.78 -12.97
CA LYS A 28 -24.94 5.10 -13.30
C LYS A 28 -26.19 5.91 -12.99
N THR A 29 -26.16 6.63 -11.89
CA THR A 29 -27.34 7.35 -11.36
C THR A 29 -27.19 8.86 -11.33
N GLY A 30 -26.04 9.39 -11.72
CA GLY A 30 -25.70 10.80 -11.65
C GLY A 30 -25.16 11.20 -10.27
N THR A 31 -25.43 12.43 -9.85
CA THR A 31 -24.87 12.97 -8.62
C THR A 31 -25.49 12.38 -7.36
N ASP A 32 -24.67 11.96 -6.41
CA ASP A 32 -25.12 11.63 -5.07
C ASP A 32 -25.45 12.93 -4.29
N SER A 33 -26.73 13.18 -4.06
CA SER A 33 -27.22 14.38 -3.38
C SER A 33 -26.79 14.49 -1.91
N ARG A 34 -26.34 13.37 -1.29
CA ARG A 34 -25.88 13.34 0.10
C ARG A 34 -24.55 14.08 0.28
N VAL A 35 -23.74 14.13 -0.74
CA VAL A 35 -22.37 14.65 -0.68
C VAL A 35 -22.06 15.75 -1.69
N LYS A 36 -22.74 15.82 -2.83
CA LYS A 36 -22.47 16.82 -3.86
C LYS A 36 -22.41 18.24 -3.35
N GLY A 37 -21.30 18.92 -3.61
CA GLY A 37 -21.08 20.32 -3.22
C GLY A 37 -20.91 20.51 -1.71
N LYS A 38 -20.85 19.44 -0.91
CA LYS A 38 -20.53 19.54 0.52
C LYS A 38 -19.01 19.59 0.70
N LEU A 39 -18.59 20.41 1.65
CA LEU A 39 -17.18 20.50 2.04
C LEU A 39 -16.75 19.24 2.79
N TYR A 40 -15.49 18.85 2.63
CA TYR A 40 -14.90 17.79 3.42
C TYR A 40 -14.62 18.28 4.84
N PRO A 41 -15.04 17.52 5.88
CA PRO A 41 -14.78 17.90 7.26
C PRO A 41 -13.29 17.84 7.57
N HIS A 42 -12.78 18.84 8.30
CA HIS A 42 -11.42 18.93 8.77
C HIS A 42 -11.30 18.55 10.24
N TYR A 43 -12.09 19.22 11.10
CA TYR A 43 -12.19 18.88 12.52
C TYR A 43 -13.64 18.53 12.86
N MET A 44 -13.79 17.51 13.67
CA MET A 44 -15.08 17.03 14.14
C MET A 44 -15.01 16.83 15.66
N SER A 45 -16.10 17.13 16.37
CA SER A 45 -16.26 16.83 17.78
C SER A 45 -17.46 15.94 18.04
N PHE A 46 -17.31 15.06 19.00
CA PHE A 46 -18.37 14.18 19.46
C PHE A 46 -18.14 13.83 20.94
N PRO A 47 -19.22 13.59 21.70
CA PRO A 47 -19.08 13.20 23.10
C PRO A 47 -18.53 11.79 23.21
N VAL A 48 -17.61 11.61 24.17
CA VAL A 48 -17.07 10.30 24.54
C VAL A 48 -17.30 10.11 26.04
N ASN A 49 -17.87 8.98 26.43
CA ASN A 49 -18.03 8.65 27.82
C ASN A 49 -16.66 8.29 28.42
N TYR A 50 -16.40 8.80 29.64
CA TYR A 50 -15.16 8.50 30.33
C TYR A 50 -14.99 7.00 30.51
N GLN A 51 -13.77 6.50 30.19
CA GLN A 51 -13.40 5.08 30.18
C GLN A 51 -14.15 4.20 29.17
N GLN A 52 -14.86 4.78 28.23
CA GLN A 52 -15.35 4.02 27.08
C GLN A 52 -14.15 3.52 26.25
N GLU A 53 -13.98 2.22 26.13
CA GLU A 53 -12.84 1.63 25.41
C GLU A 53 -13.00 1.75 23.90
N GLU A 54 -14.23 1.66 23.41
CA GLU A 54 -14.54 1.62 21.98
C GLU A 54 -15.74 2.49 21.66
N MET A 55 -15.74 3.05 20.46
CA MET A 55 -16.91 3.74 19.92
C MET A 55 -17.05 3.43 18.43
N TRP A 56 -18.25 3.07 18.02
CA TRP A 56 -18.57 2.90 16.62
C TRP A 56 -18.99 4.22 16.01
N VAL A 57 -18.49 4.49 14.80
CA VAL A 57 -18.90 5.60 13.96
C VAL A 57 -19.34 5.09 12.60
N GLN A 58 -20.37 5.72 12.07
CA GLN A 58 -20.80 5.48 10.70
C GLN A 58 -20.26 6.62 9.83
N VAL A 59 -19.51 6.28 8.80
CA VAL A 59 -18.97 7.24 7.83
C VAL A 59 -19.55 6.95 6.44
N TYR A 60 -19.82 8.00 5.70
CA TYR A 60 -20.20 7.89 4.30
C TYR A 60 -18.99 8.18 3.42
N VAL A 61 -18.62 7.20 2.61
CA VAL A 61 -17.48 7.28 1.70
C VAL A 61 -18.04 7.29 0.27
N PRO A 62 -18.17 8.47 -0.36
CA PRO A 62 -18.83 8.61 -1.66
C PRO A 62 -18.24 7.72 -2.75
N VAL A 63 -16.96 7.54 -2.69
CA VAL A 63 -16.22 6.72 -3.62
C VAL A 63 -16.51 5.23 -3.51
N MET A 64 -16.74 4.73 -2.31
CA MET A 64 -17.16 3.33 -2.14
C MET A 64 -18.57 3.12 -2.68
N GLU A 65 -19.45 4.10 -2.49
CA GLU A 65 -20.77 4.10 -3.11
C GLU A 65 -20.70 4.05 -4.64
N ALA A 66 -19.70 4.70 -5.23
CA ALA A 66 -19.44 4.69 -6.65
C ALA A 66 -19.03 3.34 -7.19
N ILE A 67 -18.17 2.69 -6.45
CA ILE A 67 -17.62 1.39 -6.84
C ILE A 67 -18.71 0.32 -6.75
N SER A 68 -19.52 0.39 -5.69
CA SER A 68 -20.61 -0.54 -5.44
C SER A 68 -21.74 0.17 -4.71
N LYS A 69 -22.90 0.26 -5.36
CA LYS A 69 -24.09 0.88 -4.77
C LYS A 69 -24.43 0.23 -3.44
N GLY A 70 -24.60 1.06 -2.42
CA GLY A 70 -24.87 0.64 -1.04
C GLY A 70 -23.62 0.43 -0.19
N SER A 71 -22.40 0.46 -0.77
CA SER A 71 -21.17 0.29 0.00
C SER A 71 -20.60 1.60 0.55
N GLY A 72 -21.24 2.73 0.30
CA GLY A 72 -20.77 4.03 0.78
C GLY A 72 -20.87 4.22 2.28
N LEU A 73 -21.82 3.59 2.94
CA LEU A 73 -21.95 3.60 4.39
C LEU A 73 -21.03 2.55 4.99
N GLN A 74 -20.09 3.01 5.81
CA GLN A 74 -19.12 2.14 6.46
C GLN A 74 -19.17 2.34 7.97
N TYR A 75 -19.00 1.26 8.71
CA TYR A 75 -18.81 1.31 10.15
C TYR A 75 -17.31 1.26 10.44
N ALA A 76 -16.83 2.22 11.21
CA ALA A 76 -15.47 2.27 11.72
C ALA A 76 -15.51 2.25 13.25
N ARG A 77 -14.51 1.65 13.86
CA ARG A 77 -14.40 1.56 15.31
C ARG A 77 -13.22 2.38 15.78
N PHE A 78 -13.48 3.34 16.66
CA PHE A 78 -12.44 4.01 17.44
C PHE A 78 -12.15 3.21 18.68
N GLN A 79 -10.86 2.98 18.95
CA GLN A 79 -10.38 2.41 20.19
C GLN A 79 -9.58 3.48 20.93
N PHE A 80 -9.94 3.71 22.19
CA PHE A 80 -9.34 4.76 23.02
C PHE A 80 -8.31 4.18 23.97
N ASP A 81 -7.10 4.71 23.92
CA ASP A 81 -6.07 4.44 24.94
C ASP A 81 -6.07 5.60 25.96
N TRP A 82 -6.82 5.44 27.02
CA TRP A 82 -6.97 6.44 28.09
C TRP A 82 -5.64 6.72 28.85
N ASN A 83 -4.66 5.83 28.75
CA ASN A 83 -3.35 6.05 29.36
C ASN A 83 -2.55 7.13 28.61
N THR A 84 -2.93 7.45 27.40
CA THR A 84 -2.30 8.52 26.61
C THR A 84 -2.95 9.88 26.81
N LEU A 85 -4.03 9.97 27.62
CA LEU A 85 -4.75 11.21 27.85
C LEU A 85 -3.84 12.29 28.46
N LYS A 86 -3.78 13.45 27.80
CA LYS A 86 -3.04 14.62 28.26
C LYS A 86 -3.93 15.84 28.23
N LYS A 87 -3.87 16.64 29.30
CA LYS A 87 -4.52 17.95 29.31
C LYS A 87 -3.80 18.87 28.33
N VAL A 88 -4.52 19.43 27.36
CA VAL A 88 -4.03 20.50 26.49
C VAL A 88 -4.57 21.83 27.02
N SER A 89 -3.76 22.90 26.98
CA SER A 89 -4.21 24.25 27.34
C SER A 89 -5.08 24.81 26.23
N ASP A 90 -6.05 25.65 26.57
CA ASP A 90 -7.09 26.17 25.69
C ASP A 90 -6.60 26.93 24.44
N GLU A 91 -5.30 27.17 24.30
CA GLU A 91 -4.70 27.94 23.20
C GLU A 91 -3.97 27.10 22.14
N THR A 92 -3.92 25.77 22.29
CA THR A 92 -3.15 24.96 21.34
C THR A 92 -4.10 24.38 20.28
N LYS A 93 -4.05 24.94 19.08
CA LYS A 93 -4.54 24.25 17.88
C LYS A 93 -3.83 22.91 17.83
N ILE A 94 -4.60 21.83 17.84
CA ILE A 94 -4.06 20.46 17.80
C ILE A 94 -3.44 20.22 16.43
N GLU A 95 -2.13 20.45 16.33
CA GLU A 95 -1.36 19.88 15.24
C GLU A 95 -1.07 18.42 15.59
N SER A 96 -1.47 17.52 14.70
CA SER A 96 -1.38 16.07 14.85
C SER A 96 0.08 15.62 15.00
N SER A 97 0.56 15.50 16.25
CA SER A 97 1.82 14.84 16.54
C SER A 97 1.56 13.35 16.78
N VAL A 98 1.79 12.53 15.77
CA VAL A 98 1.84 11.08 15.92
C VAL A 98 3.15 10.73 16.66
N THR A 99 3.04 10.52 17.94
CA THR A 99 4.17 10.02 18.76
C THR A 99 4.17 8.51 18.74
N THR A 100 5.22 7.96 18.20
CA THR A 100 5.50 6.52 18.18
C THR A 100 5.85 6.03 19.58
N GLN A 101 5.06 5.15 20.16
CA GLN A 101 5.47 4.41 21.36
C GLN A 101 6.17 3.11 20.94
N GLN A 102 7.36 2.93 21.50
CA GLN A 102 8.12 1.69 21.44
C GLN A 102 7.57 0.70 22.45
N ASP A 103 7.09 -0.43 21.99
CA ASP A 103 6.78 -1.57 22.85
C ASP A 103 8.06 -2.25 23.30
N LYS A 104 8.25 -2.28 24.62
CA LYS A 104 9.22 -3.14 25.28
C LYS A 104 8.70 -4.57 25.27
N GLN A 105 9.34 -5.41 24.51
CA GLN A 105 9.09 -6.85 24.53
C GLN A 105 9.86 -7.50 25.66
N THR A 106 9.11 -8.04 26.61
CA THR A 106 9.63 -8.83 27.73
C THR A 106 10.03 -10.21 27.22
N THR A 107 11.28 -10.55 27.44
CA THR A 107 11.87 -11.86 27.14
C THR A 107 11.35 -12.91 28.10
N THR A 108 10.67 -13.94 27.61
CA THR A 108 10.48 -15.18 28.37
C THR A 108 11.30 -16.29 27.73
N THR A 109 12.26 -16.76 28.49
CA THR A 109 13.16 -17.87 28.18
C THR A 109 12.41 -19.17 28.25
N ALA A 110 12.34 -19.95 27.18
CA ALA A 110 12.07 -21.38 27.27
C ALA A 110 13.21 -22.16 26.62
N LYS A 111 13.87 -22.96 27.43
CA LYS A 111 14.81 -24.01 27.03
C LYS A 111 14.05 -25.11 26.33
N GLU A 112 14.56 -25.62 25.25
CA GLU A 112 14.57 -27.01 25.02
C GLU A 112 15.23 -27.55 23.79
N SER A 113 15.93 -28.57 24.03
CA SER A 113 16.26 -29.80 23.29
C SER A 113 16.85 -29.78 21.88
N GLN A 114 18.08 -30.20 21.90
CA GLN A 114 18.90 -30.58 20.75
C GLN A 114 18.32 -31.78 19.99
N VAL A 115 18.05 -31.57 18.70
CA VAL A 115 18.12 -32.65 17.71
C VAL A 115 19.15 -32.25 16.65
N LYS A 116 20.30 -32.96 16.67
CA LYS A 116 21.31 -32.86 15.62
C LYS A 116 20.70 -33.24 14.27
N LYS A 117 20.48 -32.26 13.42
CA LYS A 117 20.33 -32.46 11.98
C LYS A 117 21.44 -31.69 11.30
N THR A 118 22.35 -32.43 10.72
CA THR A 118 23.47 -31.92 9.92
C THR A 118 22.91 -31.18 8.72
N THR A 119 22.76 -29.86 8.82
CA THR A 119 22.42 -28.99 7.69
C THR A 119 23.68 -28.24 7.29
N THR A 120 24.15 -28.53 6.12
CA THR A 120 25.18 -27.75 5.41
C THR A 120 24.80 -26.27 5.46
N ARG A 121 25.52 -25.47 6.24
CA ARG A 121 25.35 -24.01 6.29
C ARG A 121 25.64 -23.44 4.90
N LYS A 122 24.62 -23.21 4.07
CA LYS A 122 24.74 -22.34 2.92
C LYS A 122 25.12 -20.95 3.45
N SER A 123 26.30 -20.49 3.12
CA SER A 123 26.76 -19.14 3.44
C SER A 123 25.76 -18.13 2.90
N LYS A 124 25.35 -17.19 3.74
CA LYS A 124 24.41 -16.12 3.41
C LYS A 124 25.03 -15.24 2.32
N LEU A 125 24.35 -15.10 1.19
CA LEU A 125 24.84 -14.28 0.08
C LEU A 125 24.82 -12.80 0.47
N ASN A 126 25.88 -12.07 0.09
CA ASN A 126 25.99 -10.64 0.34
C ASN A 126 25.67 -9.88 -0.96
N ILE A 127 24.61 -9.07 -0.95
CA ILE A 127 24.17 -8.31 -2.13
C ILE A 127 25.28 -7.47 -2.78
N LYS A 128 26.26 -7.01 -2.00
CA LYS A 128 27.37 -6.19 -2.51
C LYS A 128 28.46 -6.97 -3.23
N LYS A 129 28.42 -8.31 -3.14
CA LYS A 129 29.44 -9.21 -3.68
C LYS A 129 28.84 -10.35 -4.49
N LEU A 130 27.69 -10.10 -5.11
CA LEU A 130 27.07 -11.10 -5.98
C LEU A 130 27.79 -11.13 -7.31
N GLU A 131 28.05 -12.34 -7.79
CA GLU A 131 28.53 -12.61 -9.14
C GLU A 131 27.42 -12.42 -10.17
N ASP A 132 27.76 -12.35 -11.43
CA ASP A 132 26.80 -12.30 -12.52
C ASP A 132 25.87 -13.53 -12.46
N GLY A 133 24.57 -13.28 -12.48
CA GLY A 133 23.59 -14.34 -12.33
C GLY A 133 22.19 -13.83 -12.00
N ILE A 134 21.29 -14.80 -11.78
CA ILE A 134 19.90 -14.56 -11.39
C ILE A 134 19.72 -15.03 -9.96
N TYR A 135 19.08 -14.20 -9.17
CA TYR A 135 18.80 -14.42 -7.76
C TYR A 135 17.34 -14.18 -7.45
N SER A 136 16.82 -14.85 -6.44
CA SER A 136 15.57 -14.48 -5.79
C SER A 136 15.87 -13.69 -4.53
N ILE A 137 15.05 -12.69 -4.27
CA ILE A 137 15.06 -11.90 -3.05
C ILE A 137 13.61 -11.67 -2.62
N SER A 138 13.32 -11.76 -1.33
CA SER A 138 11.98 -11.44 -0.82
C SER A 138 11.84 -9.93 -0.63
N GLY A 139 10.62 -9.42 -0.87
CA GLY A 139 10.34 -8.02 -0.65
C GLY A 139 8.87 -7.74 -0.43
N LYS A 140 8.58 -6.55 0.10
CA LYS A 140 7.24 -6.07 0.34
C LYS A 140 7.14 -4.56 0.13
N MET A 141 5.95 -4.08 -0.26
CA MET A 141 5.69 -2.66 -0.41
C MET A 141 5.25 -2.04 0.91
N LEU A 142 5.95 -1.00 1.35
CA LEU A 142 5.65 -0.24 2.56
C LEU A 142 5.23 1.19 2.21
N LYS A 143 4.46 1.81 3.10
CA LYS A 143 4.20 3.25 3.05
C LYS A 143 5.50 4.04 3.33
N THR A 144 5.43 5.34 3.22
CA THR A 144 6.60 6.24 3.42
C THR A 144 7.14 6.22 4.84
N ASP A 145 6.36 5.76 5.82
CA ASP A 145 6.78 5.53 7.21
C ASP A 145 7.78 4.36 7.36
N LYS A 146 7.98 3.57 6.31
CA LYS A 146 8.84 2.37 6.26
C LYS A 146 8.45 1.25 7.25
N LYS A 147 7.24 1.29 7.76
CA LYS A 147 6.72 0.35 8.77
C LYS A 147 5.42 -0.30 8.31
N THR A 148 4.46 0.52 7.91
CA THR A 148 3.13 0.07 7.52
C THR A 148 3.13 -0.48 6.10
N GLU A 149 2.50 -1.62 5.89
CA GLU A 149 2.34 -2.16 4.54
C GLU A 149 1.45 -1.24 3.69
N SER A 150 1.88 -1.01 2.47
CA SER A 150 1.09 -0.28 1.48
C SER A 150 0.05 -1.21 0.86
N MET A 151 -1.08 -0.69 0.43
CA MET A 151 -2.03 -1.45 -0.41
C MET A 151 -1.37 -2.02 -1.67
N ALA A 152 -0.35 -1.35 -2.20
CA ALA A 152 0.44 -1.85 -3.31
C ALA A 152 1.17 -3.18 -2.99
N ASN A 153 1.29 -3.55 -1.71
CA ASN A 153 1.89 -4.81 -1.29
C ASN A 153 1.12 -6.02 -1.80
N GLU A 154 -0.21 -5.93 -1.82
CA GLU A 154 -1.08 -7.00 -2.34
C GLU A 154 -0.95 -7.17 -3.87
N ALA A 155 -0.48 -6.13 -4.57
CA ALA A 155 -0.37 -6.11 -6.03
C ALA A 155 0.92 -6.72 -6.58
N ILE A 156 1.84 -7.18 -5.73
CA ILE A 156 3.12 -7.74 -6.17
C ILE A 156 3.30 -9.18 -5.72
N ASN A 157 4.11 -9.93 -6.46
CA ASN A 157 4.69 -11.16 -5.96
C ASN A 157 5.85 -10.83 -5.03
N HIS A 158 5.84 -11.41 -3.83
CA HIS A 158 6.87 -11.15 -2.82
C HIS A 158 8.21 -11.86 -3.10
N LYS A 159 8.23 -12.83 -4.02
CA LYS A 159 9.45 -13.44 -4.54
C LYS A 159 9.90 -12.63 -5.77
N ILE A 160 10.91 -11.82 -5.60
CA ILE A 160 11.37 -10.82 -6.56
C ILE A 160 12.62 -11.35 -7.27
N LYS A 161 12.70 -11.13 -8.57
CA LYS A 161 13.90 -11.45 -9.36
C LYS A 161 14.92 -10.32 -9.24
N LEU A 162 16.15 -10.68 -8.87
CA LEU A 162 17.32 -9.82 -8.87
C LEU A 162 18.30 -10.36 -9.92
N THR A 163 18.59 -9.56 -10.93
CA THR A 163 19.56 -9.89 -11.97
C THR A 163 20.85 -9.10 -11.74
N VAL A 164 21.98 -9.78 -11.73
CA VAL A 164 23.30 -9.13 -11.68
C VAL A 164 24.01 -9.42 -13.00
N LYS A 165 24.45 -8.37 -13.68
CA LYS A 165 25.21 -8.49 -14.93
C LYS A 165 26.23 -7.36 -15.04
N ASN A 166 27.51 -7.70 -15.17
CA ASN A 166 28.61 -6.74 -15.28
C ASN A 166 28.57 -5.70 -14.13
N GLY A 167 28.32 -6.15 -12.91
CA GLY A 167 28.23 -5.30 -11.71
C GLY A 167 27.00 -4.41 -11.64
N LYS A 168 26.07 -4.48 -12.60
CA LYS A 168 24.75 -3.82 -12.57
C LYS A 168 23.73 -4.75 -11.95
N TYR A 169 22.82 -4.17 -11.19
CA TYR A 169 21.78 -4.87 -10.43
C TYR A 169 20.43 -4.38 -10.89
N ASP A 170 19.60 -5.27 -11.38
CA ASP A 170 18.24 -4.96 -11.82
C ASP A 170 17.22 -5.76 -11.01
N ILE A 171 16.17 -5.11 -10.59
CA ILE A 171 14.99 -5.70 -9.93
C ILE A 171 13.91 -5.90 -10.97
N THR A 172 13.34 -7.10 -11.01
CA THR A 172 12.12 -7.37 -11.78
C THR A 172 10.99 -7.69 -10.82
N LEU A 173 9.90 -6.94 -10.91
CA LEU A 173 8.65 -7.15 -10.17
C LEU A 173 7.59 -7.75 -11.07
N ASP A 174 6.90 -8.77 -10.56
CA ASP A 174 5.71 -9.33 -11.16
C ASP A 174 4.49 -8.76 -10.43
N PHE A 175 3.53 -8.22 -11.21
CA PHE A 175 2.30 -7.68 -10.69
C PHE A 175 1.16 -8.66 -10.81
N LYS A 176 0.30 -8.65 -9.82
CA LYS A 176 -0.96 -9.38 -9.81
C LYS A 176 -2.10 -8.41 -9.57
N GLY A 177 -3.28 -8.82 -9.95
CA GLY A 177 -4.47 -8.02 -9.68
C GLY A 177 -4.82 -7.99 -8.21
N LEU A 178 -5.46 -6.90 -7.83
CA LEU A 178 -5.98 -6.62 -6.50
C LEU A 178 -7.49 -6.72 -6.51
N ASN A 179 -8.06 -7.41 -5.54
CA ASN A 179 -9.46 -7.25 -5.21
C ASN A 179 -9.59 -6.05 -4.25
N ILE A 180 -10.19 -4.98 -4.73
CA ILE A 180 -10.50 -3.79 -3.92
C ILE A 180 -12.01 -3.75 -3.79
N SER A 181 -12.54 -4.23 -2.66
CA SER A 181 -13.97 -4.40 -2.46
C SER A 181 -14.57 -5.29 -3.55
N SER A 182 -15.54 -4.80 -4.33
CA SER A 182 -16.15 -5.51 -5.46
C SER A 182 -15.45 -5.30 -6.81
N SER A 183 -14.34 -4.56 -6.83
CA SER A 183 -13.61 -4.21 -8.05
C SER A 183 -12.26 -4.89 -8.11
N TYR A 184 -11.89 -5.37 -9.30
CA TYR A 184 -10.58 -5.92 -9.58
C TYR A 184 -9.72 -4.87 -10.27
N GLY A 185 -8.58 -4.54 -9.69
CA GLY A 185 -7.69 -3.50 -10.18
C GLY A 185 -6.24 -3.94 -10.24
N TYR A 186 -5.41 -3.12 -10.87
CA TYR A 186 -3.97 -3.32 -10.99
C TYR A 186 -3.24 -2.01 -10.71
N LEU A 187 -1.96 -2.09 -10.40
CA LEU A 187 -1.07 -0.94 -10.48
C LEU A 187 -0.85 -0.57 -11.95
N SER A 188 -0.96 0.71 -12.30
CA SER A 188 -0.89 1.15 -13.70
C SER A 188 0.48 1.72 -14.07
N LYS A 189 0.96 2.72 -13.33
CA LYS A 189 2.23 3.37 -13.66
C LYS A 189 3.20 3.24 -12.49
N ILE A 190 4.45 2.91 -12.82
CA ILE A 190 5.51 2.78 -11.82
C ILE A 190 6.72 3.57 -12.29
N LYS A 191 7.29 4.31 -11.35
CA LYS A 191 8.57 5.01 -11.50
C LYS A 191 9.44 4.72 -10.31
N TYR A 192 10.73 4.83 -10.49
CA TYR A 192 11.69 4.71 -9.39
C TYR A 192 12.45 6.02 -9.18
N PHE A 193 12.77 6.31 -7.93
CA PHE A 193 13.64 7.42 -7.57
C PHE A 193 15.10 7.04 -7.79
N THR A 194 15.88 7.95 -8.35
CA THR A 194 17.32 7.75 -8.55
C THR A 194 18.10 7.87 -7.24
N ASN A 195 19.40 7.59 -7.26
CA ASN A 195 20.27 7.72 -6.08
C ASN A 195 20.30 9.14 -5.45
N THR A 196 19.88 10.15 -6.21
CA THR A 196 19.88 11.56 -5.78
C THR A 196 18.61 11.95 -5.02
N TYR A 197 17.69 11.02 -4.79
CA TYR A 197 16.48 11.32 -4.03
C TYR A 197 16.77 11.84 -2.63
N LYS A 198 15.92 12.72 -2.17
CA LYS A 198 15.90 13.26 -0.80
C LYS A 198 14.62 12.83 -0.10
N ILE A 199 14.60 12.99 1.19
CA ILE A 199 13.40 12.83 2.00
C ILE A 199 12.99 14.23 2.45
N ASP A 200 11.72 14.58 2.22
CA ASP A 200 11.17 15.85 2.66
C ASP A 200 10.81 15.85 4.17
N GLN A 201 10.29 16.97 4.65
CA GLN A 201 9.87 17.12 6.04
C GLN A 201 8.73 16.16 6.44
N TYR A 202 7.97 15.66 5.49
CA TYR A 202 6.89 14.69 5.70
C TYR A 202 7.34 13.23 5.54
N LYS A 203 8.66 13.01 5.47
CA LYS A 203 9.28 11.69 5.24
C LYS A 203 8.96 11.06 3.88
N VAL A 204 8.51 11.84 2.92
CA VAL A 204 8.21 11.40 1.56
C VAL A 204 9.46 11.50 0.68
N PRO A 205 9.79 10.48 -0.13
CA PRO A 205 10.87 10.57 -1.10
C PRO A 205 10.51 11.57 -2.21
N THR A 206 11.46 12.46 -2.51
CA THR A 206 11.36 13.50 -3.52
C THR A 206 12.61 13.52 -4.40
N GLY A 207 12.52 14.07 -5.60
CA GLY A 207 13.63 14.22 -6.53
C GLY A 207 13.40 13.57 -7.88
N SER A 208 14.49 13.20 -8.55
CA SER A 208 14.41 12.69 -9.92
C SER A 208 13.79 11.30 -9.99
N LEU A 209 12.72 11.21 -10.76
CA LEU A 209 12.01 9.97 -11.09
C LEU A 209 12.38 9.51 -12.49
N LYS A 210 12.52 8.20 -12.66
CA LYS A 210 12.67 7.54 -13.97
C LYS A 210 11.59 6.48 -14.16
N ASN A 211 11.18 6.28 -15.39
CA ASN A 211 10.26 5.21 -15.75
C ASN A 211 10.97 3.86 -15.61
N VAL A 212 10.21 2.85 -15.20
CA VAL A 212 10.62 1.44 -15.29
C VAL A 212 10.51 0.95 -16.73
N THR A 213 11.21 -0.13 -17.06
CA THR A 213 10.97 -0.87 -18.31
C THR A 213 9.80 -1.81 -18.07
N VAL A 214 8.79 -1.77 -18.94
CA VAL A 214 7.68 -2.74 -18.90
C VAL A 214 8.05 -3.92 -19.78
N ASP A 215 8.23 -5.08 -19.17
CA ASP A 215 8.65 -6.31 -19.85
C ASP A 215 7.43 -7.06 -20.43
N SER A 216 6.29 -7.03 -19.72
CA SER A 216 5.02 -7.61 -20.17
C SER A 216 3.82 -6.85 -19.63
N TYR A 217 2.65 -7.10 -20.24
CA TYR A 217 1.38 -6.49 -19.87
C TYR A 217 0.37 -7.55 -19.45
N GLN A 218 -0.51 -7.18 -18.52
CA GLN A 218 -1.64 -8.00 -18.10
C GLN A 218 -2.55 -8.34 -19.28
N LYS A 219 -2.99 -9.58 -19.35
CA LYS A 219 -3.86 -10.07 -20.42
C LYS A 219 -5.09 -10.74 -19.83
N ASP A 220 -6.21 -10.59 -20.51
CA ASP A 220 -7.43 -11.31 -20.21
C ASP A 220 -7.35 -12.78 -20.68
N THR A 221 -8.41 -13.52 -20.43
CA THR A 221 -8.51 -14.94 -20.82
C THR A 221 -8.45 -15.17 -22.34
N LYS A 222 -8.67 -14.11 -23.15
CA LYS A 222 -8.60 -14.13 -24.62
C LYS A 222 -7.23 -13.66 -25.13
N GLY A 223 -6.29 -13.35 -24.23
CA GLY A 223 -4.94 -12.86 -24.56
C GLY A 223 -4.87 -11.37 -24.93
N LYS A 224 -5.98 -10.62 -24.82
CA LYS A 224 -6.02 -9.17 -25.05
C LYS A 224 -5.47 -8.46 -23.82
N LYS A 225 -4.70 -7.36 -24.03
CA LYS A 225 -4.20 -6.53 -22.95
C LYS A 225 -5.33 -5.90 -22.16
N VAL A 226 -5.22 -5.96 -20.83
CA VAL A 226 -6.15 -5.29 -19.91
C VAL A 226 -5.73 -3.82 -19.78
N ARG A 227 -6.71 -2.91 -19.83
CA ARG A 227 -6.50 -1.46 -19.75
C ARG A 227 -7.22 -0.87 -18.55
N ASP A 228 -6.62 0.20 -18.03
CA ASP A 228 -7.31 1.05 -17.07
C ASP A 228 -8.36 1.93 -17.79
N PHE A 229 -9.18 2.61 -17.02
CA PHE A 229 -10.22 3.49 -17.60
C PHE A 229 -9.66 4.78 -18.23
N TYR A 230 -8.37 5.07 -18.04
CA TYR A 230 -7.64 6.11 -18.78
C TYR A 230 -7.06 5.60 -20.10
N GLY A 231 -7.26 4.32 -20.43
CA GLY A 231 -6.78 3.69 -21.67
C GLY A 231 -5.33 3.20 -21.62
N SER A 232 -4.68 3.24 -20.47
CA SER A 232 -3.31 2.73 -20.30
C SER A 232 -3.30 1.21 -20.08
N ASP A 233 -2.41 0.50 -20.76
CA ASP A 233 -2.22 -0.94 -20.55
C ASP A 233 -1.62 -1.19 -19.16
N TYR A 234 -2.18 -2.12 -18.39
CA TYR A 234 -1.63 -2.50 -17.08
C TYR A 234 -0.34 -3.33 -17.25
N PRO A 235 0.77 -2.97 -16.59
CA PRO A 235 1.96 -3.79 -16.59
C PRO A 235 1.74 -5.10 -15.82
N ASP A 236 2.34 -6.17 -16.32
CA ASP A 236 2.42 -7.47 -15.68
C ASP A 236 3.79 -7.69 -15.04
N GLN A 237 4.85 -7.38 -15.80
CA GLN A 237 6.21 -7.46 -15.32
C GLN A 237 6.97 -6.17 -15.65
N VAL A 238 7.74 -5.67 -14.68
CA VAL A 238 8.57 -4.47 -14.87
C VAL A 238 9.97 -4.68 -14.33
N THR A 239 10.96 -4.07 -15.00
CA THR A 239 12.37 -4.10 -14.59
C THR A 239 12.91 -2.69 -14.41
N PHE A 240 13.73 -2.48 -13.36
CA PHE A 240 14.40 -1.23 -13.07
C PHE A 240 15.70 -1.45 -12.29
N PRO A 241 16.67 -0.52 -12.37
CA PRO A 241 17.93 -0.63 -11.65
C PRO A 241 17.76 -0.54 -10.14
N LEU A 242 18.45 -1.39 -9.40
CA LEU A 242 18.56 -1.30 -7.96
C LEU A 242 19.57 -0.21 -7.59
N ILE A 243 19.10 0.86 -6.94
CA ILE A 243 19.94 1.98 -6.56
C ILE A 243 20.92 1.63 -5.44
N SER A 244 22.06 2.31 -5.37
CA SER A 244 23.14 2.01 -4.41
C SER A 244 22.68 2.15 -2.95
N LYS A 245 21.80 3.11 -2.64
CA LYS A 245 21.23 3.25 -1.30
C LYS A 245 20.45 2.01 -0.89
N ALA A 246 19.61 1.47 -1.79
CA ALA A 246 18.80 0.29 -1.52
C ALA A 246 19.64 -0.99 -1.37
N LYS A 247 20.84 -1.07 -1.96
CA LYS A 247 21.80 -2.14 -1.67
C LYS A 247 22.36 -2.10 -0.25
N ASN A 248 22.27 -0.96 0.43
CA ASN A 248 22.76 -0.81 1.81
C ASN A 248 21.68 -1.10 2.85
N ASP A 249 20.49 -0.55 2.67
CA ASP A 249 19.41 -0.56 3.67
C ASP A 249 18.18 -1.40 3.25
N GLY A 250 18.15 -1.86 2.01
CA GLY A 250 17.05 -2.64 1.45
C GLY A 250 15.82 -1.81 1.08
N TYR A 251 15.85 -0.47 1.14
CA TYR A 251 14.70 0.36 0.80
C TYR A 251 14.84 0.99 -0.58
N MET A 252 14.04 0.53 -1.52
CA MET A 252 13.96 1.08 -2.87
C MET A 252 12.74 2.00 -2.98
N PRO A 253 12.92 3.33 -3.09
CA PRO A 253 11.80 4.25 -3.21
C PRO A 253 11.21 4.20 -4.62
N LEU A 254 9.89 4.06 -4.67
CA LEU A 254 9.10 3.98 -5.89
C LEU A 254 7.96 4.99 -5.83
N GLN A 255 7.45 5.35 -6.99
CA GLN A 255 6.18 6.02 -7.17
C GLN A 255 5.28 5.10 -7.98
N VAL A 256 4.08 4.84 -7.47
CA VAL A 256 3.08 4.01 -8.12
C VAL A 256 1.85 4.85 -8.45
N PHE A 257 1.12 4.47 -9.48
CA PHE A 257 -0.16 5.06 -9.80
C PHE A 257 -1.25 3.98 -9.75
N VAL A 258 -2.26 4.26 -8.95
CA VAL A 258 -3.43 3.40 -8.75
C VAL A 258 -4.65 4.09 -9.36
N PRO A 259 -5.07 3.70 -10.58
CA PRO A 259 -6.11 4.40 -11.32
C PRO A 259 -7.42 4.54 -10.54
N ILE A 260 -7.83 3.48 -9.86
CA ILE A 260 -9.07 3.50 -9.08
C ILE A 260 -9.04 4.56 -7.96
N MET A 261 -7.90 4.77 -7.30
CA MET A 261 -7.77 5.83 -6.30
C MET A 261 -7.86 7.21 -6.92
N ASP A 262 -7.27 7.38 -8.09
CA ASP A 262 -7.31 8.67 -8.81
C ASP A 262 -8.71 9.01 -9.31
N ALA A 263 -9.48 8.01 -9.72
CA ALA A 263 -10.89 8.18 -10.08
C ALA A 263 -11.75 8.58 -8.88
N ILE A 264 -11.35 8.14 -7.70
CA ILE A 264 -12.00 8.42 -6.43
C ILE A 264 -11.77 9.87 -6.00
N SER A 265 -10.51 10.27 -6.05
CA SER A 265 -10.07 11.61 -5.70
C SER A 265 -8.92 11.98 -6.64
N PRO A 266 -9.16 12.89 -7.60
CA PRO A 266 -8.13 13.30 -8.53
C PRO A 266 -6.84 13.73 -7.83
N GLY A 267 -5.71 13.12 -8.26
CA GLY A 267 -4.40 13.32 -7.66
C GLY A 267 -4.05 12.32 -6.53
N SER A 268 -5.02 11.61 -5.96
CA SER A 268 -4.74 10.62 -4.90
C SER A 268 -4.19 9.29 -5.43
N GLY A 269 -4.30 9.04 -6.72
CA GLY A 269 -3.79 7.82 -7.35
C GLY A 269 -2.27 7.71 -7.35
N THR A 270 -1.56 8.82 -7.31
CA THR A 270 -0.09 8.85 -7.28
C THR A 270 0.42 8.72 -5.85
N GLN A 271 1.09 7.61 -5.55
CA GLN A 271 1.59 7.29 -4.20
C GLN A 271 3.09 7.03 -4.21
N ALA A 272 3.80 7.61 -3.24
CA ALA A 272 5.17 7.21 -2.94
C ALA A 272 5.16 6.01 -2.00
N VAL A 273 5.97 5.00 -2.30
CA VAL A 273 6.10 3.76 -1.52
C VAL A 273 7.56 3.32 -1.45
N TYR A 274 7.88 2.44 -0.52
CA TYR A 274 9.17 1.76 -0.48
C TYR A 274 8.98 0.28 -0.78
N LEU A 275 9.72 -0.23 -1.76
CA LEU A 275 9.96 -1.66 -1.86
C LEU A 275 11.05 -2.02 -0.85
N LYS A 276 10.65 -2.67 0.25
CA LYS A 276 11.57 -3.20 1.27
C LYS A 276 12.03 -4.58 0.82
N LEU A 277 13.31 -4.69 0.51
CA LEU A 277 13.98 -5.95 0.16
C LEU A 277 14.58 -6.59 1.43
N ASP A 278 14.33 -7.87 1.64
CA ASP A 278 15.04 -8.66 2.65
C ASP A 278 16.39 -9.13 2.11
N LEU A 279 17.43 -8.35 2.35
CA LEU A 279 18.79 -8.63 1.89
C LEU A 279 19.35 -9.97 2.41
N ASN A 280 18.69 -10.55 3.42
CA ASN A 280 19.09 -11.84 3.99
C ASN A 280 18.42 -13.04 3.29
N SER A 281 17.41 -12.79 2.48
CA SER A 281 16.66 -13.83 1.76
C SER A 281 17.25 -14.20 0.41
N ILE A 282 18.34 -13.57 0.00
CA ILE A 282 18.96 -13.76 -1.33
C ILE A 282 19.36 -15.22 -1.54
N LYS A 283 18.93 -15.79 -2.67
CA LYS A 283 19.28 -17.13 -3.12
C LYS A 283 19.60 -17.12 -4.61
N ALA A 284 20.67 -17.80 -5.01
CA ALA A 284 20.96 -18.02 -6.42
C ALA A 284 19.88 -18.93 -7.04
N VAL A 285 19.46 -18.59 -8.26
CA VAL A 285 18.43 -19.30 -9.01
C VAL A 285 19.04 -19.89 -10.25
N LYS A 286 18.89 -21.19 -10.44
CA LYS A 286 19.46 -21.90 -11.60
C LYS A 286 18.62 -21.74 -12.88
N ASN A 287 17.33 -21.44 -12.74
CA ASN A 287 16.41 -21.34 -13.86
C ASN A 287 15.43 -20.17 -13.67
N SER A 288 15.36 -19.28 -14.65
CA SER A 288 14.42 -18.15 -14.66
C SER A 288 12.93 -18.56 -14.61
N LYS A 289 12.60 -19.81 -14.96
CA LYS A 289 11.23 -20.35 -14.82
C LYS A 289 10.70 -20.34 -13.38
N GLU A 290 11.57 -20.21 -12.37
CA GLU A 290 11.15 -20.08 -10.98
C GLU A 290 10.38 -18.79 -10.67
N PHE A 291 10.38 -17.83 -11.58
CA PHE A 291 9.66 -16.54 -11.47
C PHE A 291 8.43 -16.46 -12.37
N VAL A 292 8.08 -17.54 -13.08
CA VAL A 292 6.83 -17.60 -13.82
C VAL A 292 5.73 -17.89 -12.80
N SER A 293 4.88 -16.91 -12.52
CA SER A 293 3.74 -17.10 -11.65
C SER A 293 2.77 -18.12 -12.28
N ASN A 294 2.54 -19.23 -11.60
CA ASN A 294 1.49 -20.20 -11.95
C ASN A 294 0.08 -19.74 -11.52
N ASP A 295 -0.05 -18.50 -11.04
CA ASP A 295 -1.34 -17.93 -10.62
C ASP A 295 -2.13 -17.40 -11.83
N LYS A 296 -2.52 -18.33 -12.69
CA LYS A 296 -3.74 -18.16 -13.51
C LYS A 296 -4.94 -18.32 -12.58
N ASN A 297 -5.18 -17.34 -11.74
CA ASN A 297 -6.42 -17.27 -11.00
C ASN A 297 -7.51 -16.86 -12.00
N THR A 298 -8.12 -17.86 -12.62
CA THR A 298 -9.32 -17.71 -13.43
C THR A 298 -10.44 -17.23 -12.51
N GLY A 299 -10.69 -15.92 -12.53
CA GLY A 299 -11.89 -15.35 -11.94
C GLY A 299 -13.10 -16.04 -12.53
N LYS A 300 -13.74 -16.92 -11.77
CA LYS A 300 -15.09 -17.37 -12.07
C LYS A 300 -16.01 -16.15 -11.97
N SER A 301 -16.34 -15.58 -13.12
CA SER A 301 -17.51 -14.74 -13.28
C SER A 301 -18.73 -15.63 -13.03
N SER A 302 -19.39 -15.44 -11.89
CA SER A 302 -20.74 -15.96 -11.70
C SER A 302 -21.70 -15.03 -12.42
N THR A 303 -22.05 -15.41 -13.64
CA THR A 303 -23.26 -14.93 -14.32
C THR A 303 -24.45 -15.70 -13.71
N THR A 304 -25.27 -15.03 -12.99
CA THR A 304 -26.73 -15.28 -12.91
C THR A 304 -27.44 -13.99 -12.58
#